data_8481b664dc24f1c54cab44b3a4fa0407
#
_entry.id   8481b664dc24f1c54cab44b3a4fa0407
#
_cell.length_a   1.000
_cell.length_b   1.000
_cell.length_c   1.000
_cell.angle_alpha   90.00
_cell.angle_beta   90.00
_cell.angle_gamma   90.00
#
_symmetry.space_group_name_H-M   'P 1'
#
loop_
_entity.id
_entity.type
_entity.pdbx_description
1 polymer ?
#
loop_
_entity_poly.entity_id
_entity_poly.type
_entity_poly.pdbx_seq_one_letter_code
_entity_poly.pdbx_strand_id
1 'polypeptide(L)' 'MHNEAVFEHHDDWVIAYCPEIPGANGQGRTKEAARKSLAEAIALILEVRREEGLRGVPADAEREIVTVR' A
#
# COMPACT_ATOMS: atom_id res chain seq x y z
N MET A 1 -1.56 11.79 -4.76
CA MET A 1 -0.38 11.29 -4.06
C MET A 1 0.24 10.15 -4.84
N HIS A 2 1.54 10.17 -5.03
CA HIS A 2 2.24 9.16 -5.79
C HIS A 2 3.05 8.24 -4.87
N ASN A 3 2.95 6.95 -5.12
CA ASN A 3 3.75 5.96 -4.41
C ASN A 3 4.75 5.38 -5.40
N GLU A 4 6.02 5.43 -5.04
CA GLU A 4 7.07 4.88 -5.88
C GLU A 4 7.28 3.41 -5.59
N ALA A 5 7.28 2.61 -6.64
CA ALA A 5 7.59 1.19 -6.54
C ALA A 5 9.02 0.95 -6.99
N VAL A 6 9.75 0.19 -6.19
CA VAL A 6 11.11 -0.25 -6.51
C VAL A 6 11.07 -1.73 -6.81
N PHE A 7 11.70 -2.15 -7.90
CA PHE A 7 11.73 -3.54 -8.33
C PHE A 7 13.17 -4.03 -8.32
N GLU A 8 13.39 -5.17 -7.69
CA GLU A 8 14.70 -5.85 -7.69
C GLU A 8 14.54 -7.22 -8.34
N HIS A 9 15.44 -7.54 -9.25
CA HIS A 9 15.42 -8.80 -9.97
C HIS A 9 16.42 -9.78 -9.35
N HIS A 10 15.92 -10.94 -8.95
CA HIS A 10 16.70 -12.00 -8.33
C HIS A 10 16.41 -13.32 -9.05
N ASP A 11 17.28 -13.70 -9.97
CA ASP A 11 17.10 -14.89 -10.79
C ASP A 11 15.73 -14.90 -11.47
N ASP A 12 14.85 -15.85 -11.11
CA ASP A 12 13.51 -15.99 -11.70
C ASP A 12 12.44 -15.18 -10.95
N TRP A 13 12.84 -14.40 -9.94
CA TRP A 13 11.92 -13.65 -9.12
C TRP A 13 12.14 -12.16 -9.25
N VAL A 14 11.02 -11.45 -9.13
CA VAL A 14 11.03 -10.00 -9.00
C VAL A 14 10.42 -9.66 -7.65
N ILE A 15 11.13 -8.85 -6.88
CA ILE A 15 10.65 -8.35 -5.60
C ILE A 15 10.30 -6.88 -5.79
N ALA A 16 9.15 -6.48 -5.26
CA ALA A 16 8.70 -5.09 -5.32
C ALA A 16 8.46 -4.55 -3.93
N TYR A 17 8.78 -3.29 -3.72
CA TYR A 17 8.45 -2.64 -2.45
C TYR A 17 8.25 -1.14 -2.68
N CYS A 18 7.60 -0.52 -1.71
CA CYS A 18 7.33 0.91 -1.71
C CYS A 18 8.04 1.54 -0.52
N PRO A 19 9.13 2.31 -0.75
CA PRO A 19 9.88 2.91 0.36
C PRO A 19 9.05 3.83 1.26
N GLU A 20 8.03 4.47 0.69
CA GLU A 20 7.16 5.37 1.44
C GLU A 20 6.15 4.66 2.34
N ILE A 21 5.93 3.36 2.11
CA ILE A 21 4.97 2.57 2.86
C ILE A 21 5.69 1.35 3.44
N PRO A 22 6.29 1.48 4.62
CA PRO A 22 6.98 0.36 5.27
C PRO A 22 6.07 -0.86 5.43
N GLY A 23 6.60 -2.02 5.11
CA GLY A 23 5.86 -3.28 5.17
C GLY A 23 5.13 -3.63 3.88
N ALA A 24 5.03 -2.72 2.92
CA ALA A 24 4.42 -3.01 1.63
C ALA A 24 5.43 -3.71 0.73
N ASN A 25 5.22 -5.01 0.51
CA ASN A 25 6.08 -5.85 -0.32
C ASN A 25 5.26 -6.69 -1.26
N GLY A 26 5.81 -6.95 -2.43
CA GLY A 26 5.21 -7.83 -3.42
C GLY A 26 6.27 -8.67 -4.10
N GLN A 27 5.87 -9.74 -4.74
CA GLN A 27 6.77 -10.59 -5.47
C GLN A 27 6.04 -11.33 -6.58
N GLY A 28 6.80 -11.76 -7.57
CA GLY A 28 6.28 -12.54 -8.66
C GLY A 28 7.40 -12.94 -9.61
N ARG A 29 7.06 -13.72 -10.62
CA ARG A 29 8.04 -14.14 -11.64
C ARG A 29 8.27 -13.06 -12.71
N THR A 30 7.38 -12.09 -12.77
CA THR A 30 7.49 -10.97 -13.70
C THR A 30 7.32 -9.66 -12.95
N LYS A 31 7.76 -8.58 -13.55
CA LYS A 31 7.58 -7.24 -12.99
C LYS A 31 6.09 -6.92 -12.79
N GLU A 32 5.25 -7.33 -13.74
CA GLU A 32 3.81 -7.09 -13.64
C GLU A 32 3.17 -7.85 -12.48
N ALA A 33 3.56 -9.12 -12.30
CA ALA A 33 3.07 -9.91 -11.18
C ALA A 33 3.51 -9.32 -9.83
N ALA A 34 4.76 -8.88 -9.74
CA ALA A 34 5.28 -8.23 -8.54
C ALA A 34 4.57 -6.90 -8.26
N ARG A 35 4.27 -6.12 -9.30
CA ARG A 35 3.52 -4.86 -9.17
C ARG A 35 2.12 -5.11 -8.63
N LYS A 36 1.43 -6.10 -9.17
CA LYS A 36 0.08 -6.46 -8.72
C LYS A 36 0.09 -6.90 -7.25
N SER A 37 1.05 -7.74 -6.89
CA SER A 37 1.24 -8.20 -5.52
C SER A 37 1.49 -7.01 -4.57
N LEU A 38 2.34 -6.08 -4.97
CA LEU A 38 2.63 -4.88 -4.20
C LEU A 38 1.39 -4.00 -4.04
N ALA A 39 0.64 -3.79 -5.11
CA ALA A 39 -0.58 -2.97 -5.06
C ALA A 39 -1.60 -3.54 -4.09
N GLU A 40 -1.77 -4.85 -4.06
CA GLU A 40 -2.65 -5.52 -3.11
C GLU A 40 -2.17 -5.33 -1.67
N ALA A 41 -0.87 -5.43 -1.44
CA ALA A 41 -0.28 -5.20 -0.12
C ALA A 41 -0.48 -3.76 0.35
N ILE A 42 -0.27 -2.80 -0.54
CA ILE A 42 -0.50 -1.37 -0.22
C ILE A 42 -1.96 -1.13 0.15
N ALA A 43 -2.89 -1.66 -0.66
CA ALA A 43 -4.31 -1.48 -0.41
C ALA A 43 -4.71 -2.03 0.96
N LEU A 44 -4.19 -3.21 1.33
CA LEU A 44 -4.47 -3.82 2.62
C LEU A 44 -3.92 -2.99 3.78
N ILE A 45 -2.68 -2.51 3.66
CA ILE A 45 -2.05 -1.68 4.70
C ILE A 45 -2.84 -0.39 4.91
N LEU A 46 -3.24 0.27 3.83
CA LEU A 46 -4.00 1.52 3.92
C LEU A 46 -5.38 1.28 4.54
N GLU A 47 -6.02 0.17 4.23
CA GLU A 47 -7.29 -0.20 4.82
C GLU A 47 -7.17 -0.42 6.33
N VAL A 48 -6.16 -1.17 6.77
CA VAL A 48 -5.90 -1.40 8.19
C VAL A 48 -5.63 -0.09 8.92
N ARG A 49 -4.80 0.79 8.35
CA ARG A 49 -4.51 2.10 8.94
C ARG A 49 -5.76 2.96 9.06
N ARG A 50 -6.62 2.91 8.06
CA ARG A 50 -7.90 3.63 8.08
C ARG A 50 -8.79 3.13 9.21
N GLU A 51 -8.94 1.82 9.35
CA GLU A 51 -9.75 1.21 10.41
C GLU A 51 -9.21 1.59 11.80
N GLU A 52 -7.89 1.48 11.98
CA GLU A 52 -7.27 1.86 13.25
C GLU A 52 -7.44 3.34 13.55
N GLY A 53 -7.29 4.19 12.54
CA GLY A 53 -7.46 5.62 12.69
C GLY A 53 -8.88 6.04 13.02
N LEU A 54 -9.86 5.23 12.64
CA LEU A 54 -11.28 5.53 12.92
C LEU A 54 -11.73 5.03 14.28
N ARG A 55 -10.94 4.22 14.97
CA ARG A 55 -11.27 3.76 16.32
C ARG A 55 -11.38 4.95 17.26
N GLY A 56 -12.43 4.95 18.05
CA GLY A 56 -12.66 6.01 19.04
C GLY A 56 -13.23 7.29 18.45
N VAL A 57 -13.48 7.34 17.15
CA VAL A 57 -14.19 8.50 16.58
C VAL A 57 -15.65 8.45 17.03
N PRO A 58 -16.16 9.54 17.67
CA PRO A 58 -17.56 9.58 18.11
C PRO A 58 -18.52 9.39 16.94
N ALA A 59 -19.63 8.70 17.19
CA ALA A 59 -20.64 8.42 16.15
C ALA A 59 -21.29 9.68 15.58
N ASP A 60 -21.33 10.75 16.40
CA ASP A 60 -21.92 12.03 16.01
C ASP A 60 -20.89 13.04 15.48
N ALA A 61 -19.64 12.63 15.36
CA ALA A 61 -18.61 13.49 14.80
C ALA A 61 -18.83 13.67 13.30
N GLU A 62 -18.62 14.88 12.83
CA GLU A 62 -18.71 15.18 11.41
C GLU A 62 -17.44 14.69 10.71
N ARG A 63 -17.61 14.03 9.57
CA ARG A 63 -16.50 13.45 8.82
C ARG A 63 -16.54 13.92 7.37
N GLU A 64 -15.38 14.23 6.83
CA GLU A 64 -15.24 14.74 5.48
C GLU A 64 -13.98 14.16 4.83
N ILE A 65 -14.06 13.90 3.52
CA ILE A 65 -12.90 13.48 2.75
C ILE A 65 -12.16 14.71 2.27
N VAL A 66 -10.89 14.83 2.65
CA VAL A 66 -10.02 15.93 2.24
C VAL A 66 -9.05 15.40 1.18
N THR A 67 -9.03 16.04 0.02
CA THR A 67 -8.10 15.69 -1.05
C THR A 67 -6.79 16.44 -0.88
N VAL A 68 -5.68 15.71 -0.96
CA VAL A 68 -4.33 16.25 -0.82
C VAL A 68 -3.62 16.14 -2.17
N ARG A 69 -2.92 17.20 -2.56
CA ARG A 69 -2.13 17.22 -3.79
C ARG A 69 -0.68 16.91 -3.53
#